data_0bb737a29dd6f5a23879e3288d5a8d4b
#
_entry.id   0bb737a29dd6f5a23879e3288d5a8d4b
#
_cell.length_a   1.000
_cell.length_b   1.000
_cell.length_c   1.000
_cell.angle_alpha   90.00
_cell.angle_beta   90.00
_cell.angle_gamma   90.00
#
_symmetry.space_group_name_H-M   'P 1'
#
loop_
_entity.id
_entity.type
_entity.pdbx_description
1 polymer ?
#
loop_
_entity_poly.entity_id
_entity_poly.type
_entity_poly.pdbx_seq_one_letter_code
_entity_poly.pdbx_strand_id
1 'polypeptide(L)'
;MEKFSVKKPFTVLVAVIMVIMLGLVSVQNMQTNLLPNVNTPYLMVVTVYPGASPERVENEVSDVMESALGTISGVKNVTATSAENYSLLLMEFEDDTDMNSAVVKVSNKVDQTTSSLPSTCMTPSIIEYTLNMNAFMTVAVSREGSDSYELADFVNDTMVPYIERQGGVSNISANGLVNRTVQGNQAAARQ
;
A
#
# COMPACT_ATOMS: atom_id res chain seq x y z
N MET A 1 2.04 -43.31 -37.64
CA MET A 1 0.91 -42.48 -37.24
C MET A 1 0.00 -42.07 -38.42
N GLU A 2 0.49 -41.95 -39.62
CA GLU A 2 -0.29 -41.55 -40.82
C GLU A 2 -1.48 -42.47 -41.13
N LYS A 3 -1.34 -43.79 -40.99
CA LYS A 3 -2.41 -44.77 -41.31
C LYS A 3 -3.60 -44.71 -40.33
N PHE A 4 -3.44 -44.16 -39.13
CA PHE A 4 -4.51 -44.04 -38.15
C PHE A 4 -5.39 -42.84 -38.43
N SER A 5 -4.77 -41.72 -38.83
CA SER A 5 -5.46 -40.47 -39.17
C SER A 5 -6.38 -40.62 -40.37
N VAL A 6 -5.97 -41.37 -41.40
CA VAL A 6 -6.73 -41.59 -42.62
C VAL A 6 -7.90 -42.58 -42.42
N LYS A 7 -7.76 -43.54 -41.48
CA LYS A 7 -8.82 -44.56 -41.22
C LYS A 7 -9.92 -44.11 -40.31
N LYS A 8 -9.73 -43.05 -39.47
CA LYS A 8 -10.75 -42.57 -38.53
C LYS A 8 -10.79 -41.03 -38.52
N PRO A 9 -11.26 -40.38 -39.58
CA PRO A 9 -11.24 -38.91 -39.70
C PRO A 9 -12.08 -38.20 -38.61
N PHE A 10 -13.16 -38.79 -38.16
CA PHE A 10 -13.98 -38.22 -37.08
C PHE A 10 -13.23 -38.16 -35.73
N THR A 11 -12.43 -39.17 -35.43
CA THR A 11 -11.64 -39.19 -34.19
C THR A 11 -10.57 -38.09 -34.18
N VAL A 12 -9.97 -37.86 -35.34
CA VAL A 12 -8.99 -36.78 -35.49
C VAL A 12 -9.66 -35.39 -35.36
N LEU A 13 -10.82 -35.24 -35.99
CA LEU A 13 -11.60 -34.01 -35.94
C LEU A 13 -11.98 -33.65 -34.48
N VAL A 14 -12.49 -34.63 -33.71
CA VAL A 14 -12.83 -34.45 -32.29
C VAL A 14 -11.60 -34.10 -31.47
N ALA A 15 -10.47 -34.76 -31.71
CA ALA A 15 -9.22 -34.47 -31.02
C ALA A 15 -8.74 -33.03 -31.29
N VAL A 16 -8.82 -32.56 -32.52
CA VAL A 16 -8.46 -31.17 -32.91
C VAL A 16 -9.37 -30.16 -32.22
N ILE A 17 -10.70 -30.40 -32.23
CA ILE A 17 -11.66 -29.53 -31.53
C ILE A 17 -11.34 -29.47 -30.03
N MET A 18 -11.03 -30.60 -29.40
CA MET A 18 -10.68 -30.68 -27.98
C MET A 18 -9.42 -29.85 -27.68
N VAL A 19 -8.38 -29.95 -28.51
CA VAL A 19 -7.16 -29.17 -28.35
C VAL A 19 -7.42 -27.66 -28.49
N ILE A 20 -8.26 -27.26 -29.48
CA ILE A 20 -8.63 -25.86 -29.66
C ILE A 20 -9.40 -25.34 -28.45
N MET A 21 -10.37 -26.11 -27.94
CA MET A 21 -11.15 -25.73 -26.74
C MET A 21 -10.25 -25.59 -25.52
N LEU A 22 -9.33 -26.52 -25.27
CA LEU A 22 -8.37 -26.45 -24.19
C LEU A 22 -7.44 -25.24 -24.35
N GLY A 23 -7.01 -24.94 -25.58
CA GLY A 23 -6.21 -23.74 -25.86
C GLY A 23 -6.95 -22.44 -25.55
N LEU A 24 -8.22 -22.33 -25.95
CA LEU A 24 -9.03 -21.14 -25.66
C LEU A 24 -9.26 -20.94 -24.15
N VAL A 25 -9.57 -22.02 -23.43
CA VAL A 25 -9.75 -21.97 -21.95
C VAL A 25 -8.43 -21.60 -21.28
N SER A 26 -7.29 -22.12 -21.75
CA SER A 26 -5.98 -21.81 -21.21
C SER A 26 -5.64 -20.32 -21.40
N VAL A 27 -5.91 -19.75 -22.57
CA VAL A 27 -5.66 -18.31 -22.83
C VAL A 27 -6.53 -17.41 -21.97
N GLN A 28 -7.80 -17.78 -21.72
CA GLN A 28 -8.70 -16.99 -20.85
C GLN A 28 -8.28 -17.03 -19.38
N ASN A 29 -7.62 -18.09 -18.94
CA ASN A 29 -7.14 -18.25 -17.58
C ASN A 29 -5.67 -17.81 -17.39
N MET A 30 -5.00 -17.33 -18.44
CA MET A 30 -3.66 -16.76 -18.29
C MET A 30 -3.70 -15.48 -17.48
N GLN A 31 -3.03 -15.48 -16.35
CA GLN A 31 -2.81 -14.26 -15.58
C GLN A 31 -1.83 -13.37 -16.33
N THR A 32 -2.30 -12.21 -16.76
CA THR A 32 -1.50 -11.21 -17.48
C THR A 32 -0.75 -10.26 -16.56
N ASN A 33 -0.78 -10.51 -15.25
CA ASN A 33 -0.06 -9.70 -14.29
C ASN A 33 1.45 -9.92 -14.43
N LEU A 34 2.18 -8.84 -14.60
CA LEU A 34 3.65 -8.83 -14.73
C LEU A 34 4.34 -9.37 -13.46
N LEU A 35 3.67 -9.21 -12.32
CA LEU A 35 4.08 -9.78 -11.04
C LEU A 35 2.95 -10.70 -10.54
N PRO A 36 3.26 -11.92 -10.07
CA PRO A 36 2.26 -12.71 -9.37
C PRO A 36 1.71 -11.87 -8.20
N ASN A 37 0.44 -12.07 -7.87
CA ASN A 37 -0.12 -11.48 -6.64
C ASN A 37 0.64 -12.06 -5.44
N VAL A 38 1.78 -11.44 -5.14
CA VAL A 38 2.51 -11.73 -3.91
C VAL A 38 1.78 -10.96 -2.84
N ASN A 39 0.90 -11.64 -2.11
CA ASN A 39 0.44 -11.13 -0.84
C ASN A 39 1.68 -11.02 0.03
N THR A 40 2.25 -9.84 0.11
CA THR A 40 3.32 -9.59 1.07
C THR A 40 2.66 -9.46 2.44
N PRO A 41 2.90 -10.39 3.34
CA PRO A 41 2.27 -10.39 4.65
C PRO A 41 2.96 -9.38 5.58
N TYR A 42 2.91 -8.11 5.22
CA TYR A 42 3.50 -7.03 6.01
C TYR A 42 2.44 -6.06 6.50
N LEU A 43 2.52 -5.71 7.78
CA LEU A 43 1.81 -4.58 8.39
C LEU A 43 2.82 -3.57 8.92
N MET A 44 2.47 -2.30 8.81
CA MET A 44 3.25 -1.19 9.32
C MET A 44 2.45 -0.46 10.39
N VAL A 45 3.06 -0.24 11.55
CA VAL A 45 2.46 0.56 12.62
C VAL A 45 3.29 1.83 12.80
N VAL A 46 2.64 2.98 12.64
CA VAL A 46 3.29 4.28 12.76
C VAL A 46 2.73 4.99 14.00
N THR A 47 3.62 5.41 14.89
CA THR A 47 3.27 6.18 16.09
C THR A 47 4.01 7.50 16.08
N VAL A 48 3.29 8.61 16.10
CA VAL A 48 3.89 9.95 16.14
C VAL A 48 4.06 10.39 17.60
N TYR A 49 5.28 10.81 17.95
CA TYR A 49 5.64 11.32 19.27
C TYR A 49 6.30 12.71 19.13
N PRO A 50 5.53 13.79 19.08
CA PRO A 50 6.02 15.13 18.83
C PRO A 50 7.05 15.60 19.87
N GLY A 51 8.19 16.15 19.42
CA GLY A 51 9.23 16.70 20.28
C GLY A 51 10.15 15.66 20.96
N ALA A 52 10.03 14.37 20.59
CA ALA A 52 10.89 13.32 21.14
C ALA A 52 12.12 13.10 20.28
N SER A 53 13.28 12.92 20.94
CA SER A 53 14.50 12.45 20.27
C SER A 53 14.39 10.97 19.87
N PRO A 54 15.19 10.48 18.93
CA PRO A 54 15.15 9.07 18.52
C PRO A 54 15.32 8.08 19.69
N GLU A 55 16.21 8.38 20.64
CA GLU A 55 16.43 7.52 21.82
C GLU A 55 15.21 7.47 22.74
N ARG A 56 14.48 8.60 22.85
CA ARG A 56 13.22 8.60 23.63
C ARG A 56 12.12 7.85 22.89
N VAL A 57 12.03 8.00 21.58
CA VAL A 57 11.07 7.25 20.76
C VAL A 57 11.34 5.76 20.88
N GLU A 58 12.60 5.35 20.84
CA GLU A 58 13.00 3.95 20.99
C GLU A 58 12.55 3.38 22.33
N ASN A 59 13.00 3.97 23.44
CA ASN A 59 12.76 3.43 24.78
C ASN A 59 11.29 3.53 25.23
N GLU A 60 10.59 4.61 24.88
CA GLU A 60 9.25 4.90 25.40
C GLU A 60 8.12 4.39 24.47
N VAL A 61 8.43 4.16 23.18
CA VAL A 61 7.41 3.77 22.17
C VAL A 61 7.81 2.50 21.44
N SER A 62 8.97 2.46 20.78
CA SER A 62 9.35 1.36 19.89
C SER A 62 9.50 0.05 20.64
N ASP A 63 10.26 0.01 21.74
CA ASP A 63 10.49 -1.19 22.54
C ASP A 63 9.20 -1.73 23.16
N VAL A 64 8.34 -0.83 23.64
CA VAL A 64 7.06 -1.18 24.24
C VAL A 64 6.14 -1.81 23.21
N MET A 65 6.04 -1.18 22.03
CA MET A 65 5.19 -1.67 20.95
C MET A 65 5.75 -2.95 20.32
N GLU A 66 7.07 -3.02 20.07
CA GLU A 66 7.73 -4.22 19.52
C GLU A 66 7.53 -5.43 20.43
N SER A 67 7.76 -5.27 21.73
CA SER A 67 7.54 -6.34 22.72
C SER A 67 6.08 -6.81 22.76
N ALA A 68 5.13 -5.88 22.64
CA ALA A 68 3.72 -6.21 22.64
C ALA A 68 3.29 -6.92 21.34
N LEU A 69 3.67 -6.37 20.19
CA LEU A 69 3.26 -6.86 18.87
C LEU A 69 3.95 -8.16 18.48
N GLY A 70 5.19 -8.38 18.93
CA GLY A 70 5.92 -9.62 18.70
C GLY A 70 5.27 -10.87 19.35
N THR A 71 4.33 -10.67 20.29
CA THR A 71 3.59 -11.81 20.90
C THR A 71 2.40 -12.28 20.07
N ILE A 72 2.09 -11.63 18.98
CA ILE A 72 0.92 -11.96 18.14
C ILE A 72 1.22 -13.22 17.33
N SER A 73 0.29 -14.17 17.38
CA SER A 73 0.41 -15.42 16.62
C SER A 73 0.43 -15.16 15.10
N GLY A 74 1.39 -15.75 14.40
CA GLY A 74 1.61 -15.58 12.96
C GLY A 74 2.62 -14.49 12.62
N VAL A 75 3.13 -13.74 13.60
CA VAL A 75 4.23 -12.79 13.41
C VAL A 75 5.55 -13.56 13.32
N LYS A 76 6.28 -13.36 12.23
CA LYS A 76 7.60 -13.94 11.96
C LYS A 76 8.71 -13.02 12.45
N ASN A 77 8.58 -11.73 12.19
CA ASN A 77 9.56 -10.73 12.60
C ASN A 77 8.90 -9.36 12.81
N VAL A 78 9.44 -8.57 13.74
CA VAL A 78 9.09 -7.15 13.94
C VAL A 78 10.39 -6.36 13.85
N THR A 79 10.39 -5.32 13.05
CA THR A 79 11.53 -4.40 12.90
C THR A 79 11.07 -3.00 13.27
N ALA A 80 11.67 -2.42 14.30
CA ALA A 80 11.39 -1.06 14.71
C ALA A 80 12.40 -0.08 14.09
N THR A 81 11.92 1.08 13.68
CA THR A 81 12.74 2.22 13.26
C THR A 81 12.30 3.44 14.06
N SER A 82 13.21 3.92 14.92
CA SER A 82 13.01 5.09 15.75
C SER A 82 13.65 6.31 15.12
N ALA A 83 12.85 7.33 14.83
CA ALA A 83 13.32 8.59 14.28
C ALA A 83 12.82 9.77 15.13
N GLU A 84 13.32 10.96 14.85
CA GLU A 84 12.85 12.16 15.53
C GLU A 84 11.35 12.35 15.27
N ASN A 85 10.57 12.45 16.36
CA ASN A 85 9.11 12.62 16.38
C ASN A 85 8.27 11.42 15.98
N TYR A 86 8.83 10.27 15.57
CA TYR A 86 7.99 9.11 15.22
C TYR A 86 8.69 7.75 15.40
N SER A 87 7.90 6.72 15.63
CA SER A 87 8.27 5.32 15.57
C SER A 87 7.55 4.64 14.40
N LEU A 88 8.26 3.80 13.68
CA LEU A 88 7.75 2.97 12.61
C LEU A 88 8.09 1.52 12.88
N LEU A 89 7.08 0.68 13.07
CA LEU A 89 7.28 -0.76 13.23
C LEU A 89 6.80 -1.47 11.97
N LEU A 90 7.67 -2.26 11.37
CA LEU A 90 7.36 -3.12 10.25
C LEU A 90 7.23 -4.56 10.78
N MET A 91 6.05 -5.13 10.63
CA MET A 91 5.73 -6.50 11.04
C MET A 91 5.69 -7.40 9.83
N GLU A 92 6.46 -8.47 9.84
CA GLU A 92 6.43 -9.55 8.86
C GLU A 92 5.65 -10.73 9.45
N PHE A 93 4.67 -11.24 8.69
CA PHE A 93 3.89 -12.41 9.07
C PHE A 93 4.32 -13.64 8.26
N GLU A 94 3.92 -14.82 8.70
CA GLU A 94 4.08 -16.06 7.95
C GLU A 94 3.22 -16.04 6.69
N ASP A 95 3.69 -16.69 5.61
CA ASP A 95 3.09 -16.64 4.26
C ASP A 95 1.65 -17.18 4.20
N ASP A 96 1.26 -18.05 5.14
CA ASP A 96 -0.06 -18.66 5.25
C ASP A 96 -1.02 -17.86 6.17
N THR A 97 -0.57 -16.72 6.70
CA THR A 97 -1.37 -15.90 7.62
C THR A 97 -2.51 -15.19 6.90
N ASP A 98 -3.73 -15.34 7.42
CA ASP A 98 -4.87 -14.52 6.98
C ASP A 98 -4.69 -13.07 7.45
N MET A 99 -4.33 -12.19 6.52
CA MET A 99 -4.03 -10.79 6.80
C MET A 99 -5.22 -10.01 7.36
N ASN A 100 -6.47 -10.36 6.98
CA ASN A 100 -7.65 -9.72 7.57
C ASN A 100 -7.75 -10.00 9.07
N SER A 101 -7.52 -11.24 9.46
CA SER A 101 -7.46 -11.61 10.88
C SER A 101 -6.25 -11.01 11.60
N ALA A 102 -5.10 -10.90 10.93
CA ALA A 102 -3.88 -10.31 11.46
C ALA A 102 -4.09 -8.83 11.79
N VAL A 103 -4.68 -8.04 10.88
CA VAL A 103 -4.99 -6.61 11.10
C VAL A 103 -5.85 -6.42 12.34
N VAL A 104 -6.89 -7.25 12.53
CA VAL A 104 -7.76 -7.17 13.71
C VAL A 104 -6.99 -7.48 15.00
N LYS A 105 -6.15 -8.51 14.99
CA LYS A 105 -5.31 -8.88 16.16
C LYS A 105 -4.33 -7.76 16.50
N VAL A 106 -3.67 -7.17 15.49
CA VAL A 106 -2.74 -6.05 15.65
C VAL A 106 -3.47 -4.83 16.20
N SER A 107 -4.63 -4.47 15.63
CA SER A 107 -5.43 -3.34 16.11
C SER A 107 -5.80 -3.49 17.59
N ASN A 108 -6.32 -4.65 17.97
CA ASN A 108 -6.66 -4.92 19.36
C ASN A 108 -5.44 -4.83 20.30
N LYS A 109 -4.27 -5.31 19.84
CA LYS A 109 -3.05 -5.28 20.64
C LYS A 109 -2.49 -3.86 20.76
N VAL A 110 -2.52 -3.09 19.66
CA VAL A 110 -2.14 -1.66 19.63
C VAL A 110 -3.01 -0.87 20.58
N ASP A 111 -4.34 -1.05 20.55
CA ASP A 111 -5.27 -0.36 21.44
C ASP A 111 -4.98 -0.65 22.92
N GLN A 112 -4.69 -1.91 23.27
CA GLN A 112 -4.30 -2.31 24.62
C GLN A 112 -2.97 -1.67 25.04
N THR A 113 -2.00 -1.60 24.12
CA THR A 113 -0.66 -1.07 24.41
C THR A 113 -0.63 0.45 24.46
N THR A 114 -1.57 1.12 23.78
CA THR A 114 -1.66 2.59 23.73
C THR A 114 -1.75 3.22 25.13
N SER A 115 -2.38 2.54 26.08
CA SER A 115 -2.46 3.01 27.47
C SER A 115 -1.10 3.03 28.21
N SER A 116 -0.12 2.30 27.70
CA SER A 116 1.25 2.23 28.24
C SER A 116 2.20 3.24 27.58
N LEU A 117 1.75 3.92 26.52
CA LEU A 117 2.53 4.93 25.81
C LEU A 117 2.41 6.31 26.51
N PRO A 118 3.40 7.21 26.33
CA PRO A 118 3.30 8.58 26.79
C PRO A 118 2.05 9.29 26.26
N SER A 119 1.41 10.10 27.12
CA SER A 119 0.17 10.83 26.76
C SER A 119 0.33 11.86 25.64
N THR A 120 1.55 12.21 25.28
CA THR A 120 1.90 13.10 24.17
C THR A 120 1.99 12.37 22.83
N CYS A 121 2.00 11.04 22.82
CA CYS A 121 1.94 10.26 21.61
C CYS A 121 0.56 10.40 20.95
N MET A 122 0.55 10.48 19.63
CA MET A 122 -0.69 10.34 18.87
C MET A 122 -1.10 8.86 18.80
N THR A 123 -2.38 8.62 18.56
CA THR A 123 -2.89 7.26 18.35
C THR A 123 -2.12 6.57 17.22
N PRO A 124 -1.56 5.37 17.47
CA PRO A 124 -0.86 4.63 16.44
C PRO A 124 -1.75 4.33 15.25
N SER A 125 -1.20 4.44 14.04
CA SER A 125 -1.89 4.15 12.78
C SER A 125 -1.35 2.85 12.19
N ILE A 126 -2.27 1.96 11.77
CA ILE A 126 -1.91 0.69 11.14
C ILE A 126 -2.11 0.83 9.64
N ILE A 127 -1.09 0.48 8.87
CA ILE A 127 -1.07 0.56 7.41
C ILE A 127 -0.72 -0.82 6.86
N GLU A 128 -1.55 -1.37 5.99
CA GLU A 128 -1.21 -2.57 5.25
C GLU A 128 -0.19 -2.23 4.17
N TYR A 129 0.97 -2.88 4.23
CA TYR A 129 1.98 -2.74 3.20
C TYR A 129 1.73 -3.75 2.08
N THR A 130 1.24 -3.28 0.96
CA THR A 130 1.07 -4.10 -0.24
C THR A 130 2.02 -3.64 -1.34
N LEU A 131 2.61 -4.58 -2.08
CA LEU A 131 3.46 -4.25 -3.26
C LEU A 131 2.67 -3.50 -4.36
N ASN A 132 1.35 -3.55 -4.30
CA ASN A 132 0.46 -2.80 -5.18
C ASN A 132 0.40 -1.28 -4.87
N MET A 133 1.13 -0.80 -3.85
CA MET A 133 1.30 0.63 -3.59
C MET A 133 2.17 1.33 -4.64
N ASN A 134 2.88 0.58 -5.48
CA ASN A 134 3.60 1.16 -6.60
C ASN A 134 2.61 1.70 -7.63
N ALA A 135 2.85 2.93 -8.08
CA ALA A 135 2.04 3.55 -9.12
C ALA A 135 2.02 2.65 -10.37
N PHE A 136 0.84 2.19 -10.76
CA PHE A 136 0.63 1.42 -11.99
C PHE A 136 0.95 2.27 -13.23
N MET A 137 0.69 3.56 -13.15
CA MET A 137 0.91 4.49 -14.23
C MET A 137 1.37 5.84 -13.67
N THR A 138 2.40 6.41 -14.28
CA THR A 138 2.86 7.77 -14.01
C THR A 138 2.56 8.64 -15.23
N VAL A 139 1.85 9.74 -15.01
CA VAL A 139 1.48 10.70 -16.05
C VAL A 139 2.19 12.02 -15.79
N ALA A 140 2.96 12.51 -16.76
CA ALA A 140 3.51 13.84 -16.73
C ALA A 140 2.50 14.83 -17.34
N VAL A 141 2.17 15.87 -16.58
CA VAL A 141 1.26 16.93 -17.01
C VAL A 141 2.04 18.20 -17.25
N SER A 142 1.94 18.76 -18.46
CA SER A 142 2.52 20.06 -18.81
C SER A 142 1.51 20.89 -19.58
N ARG A 143 1.55 22.20 -19.38
CA ARG A 143 0.72 23.16 -20.11
C ARG A 143 1.58 24.32 -20.56
N GLU A 144 1.63 24.55 -21.86
CA GLU A 144 2.40 25.63 -22.47
C GLU A 144 1.77 27.00 -22.12
N GLY A 145 2.59 27.93 -21.63
CA GLY A 145 2.14 29.29 -21.30
C GLY A 145 1.41 29.44 -19.96
N SER A 146 1.29 28.39 -19.15
CA SER A 146 0.70 28.48 -17.81
C SER A 146 1.75 28.68 -16.74
N ASP A 147 1.42 29.45 -15.70
CA ASP A 147 2.20 29.53 -14.47
C ASP A 147 2.12 28.19 -13.71
N SER A 148 3.20 27.85 -13.00
CA SER A 148 3.28 26.62 -12.22
C SER A 148 2.16 26.49 -11.17
N TYR A 149 1.68 27.61 -10.66
CA TYR A 149 0.56 27.65 -9.71
C TYR A 149 -0.78 27.33 -10.37
N GLU A 150 -1.04 27.89 -11.58
CA GLU A 150 -2.27 27.59 -12.33
C GLU A 150 -2.35 26.12 -12.73
N LEU A 151 -1.19 25.53 -13.07
CA LEU A 151 -1.10 24.10 -13.38
C LEU A 151 -1.38 23.25 -12.13
N ALA A 152 -0.86 23.64 -10.97
CA ALA A 152 -1.09 22.96 -9.72
C ALA A 152 -2.57 23.01 -9.30
N ASP A 153 -3.20 24.17 -9.39
CA ASP A 153 -4.62 24.34 -9.10
C ASP A 153 -5.49 23.50 -10.08
N PHE A 154 -5.17 23.51 -11.37
CA PHE A 154 -5.88 22.67 -12.36
C PHE A 154 -5.76 21.18 -12.08
N VAL A 155 -4.55 20.70 -11.70
CA VAL A 155 -4.33 19.29 -11.38
C VAL A 155 -5.12 18.90 -10.13
N ASN A 156 -5.05 19.70 -9.05
CA ASN A 156 -5.70 19.40 -7.78
C ASN A 156 -7.22 19.52 -7.83
N ASP A 157 -7.73 20.56 -8.49
CA ASP A 157 -9.17 20.89 -8.42
C ASP A 157 -9.98 20.21 -9.53
N THR A 158 -9.33 19.90 -10.66
CA THR A 158 -10.05 19.36 -11.82
C THR A 158 -9.61 17.94 -12.18
N MET A 159 -8.31 17.73 -12.34
CA MET A 159 -7.79 16.50 -12.93
C MET A 159 -7.83 15.33 -11.94
N VAL A 160 -7.34 15.52 -10.73
CA VAL A 160 -7.32 14.49 -9.69
C VAL A 160 -8.75 14.02 -9.35
N PRO A 161 -9.71 14.92 -9.02
CA PRO A 161 -11.07 14.49 -8.71
C PRO A 161 -11.80 13.84 -9.89
N TYR A 162 -11.46 14.23 -11.13
CA TYR A 162 -12.06 13.62 -12.32
C TYR A 162 -11.59 12.17 -12.51
N ILE A 163 -10.29 11.90 -12.31
CA ILE A 163 -9.73 10.58 -12.51
C ILE A 163 -10.11 9.64 -11.34
N GLU A 164 -10.15 10.15 -10.09
CA GLU A 164 -10.58 9.36 -8.92
C GLU A 164 -12.00 8.80 -9.03
N ARG A 165 -12.88 9.49 -9.77
CA ARG A 165 -14.26 9.02 -10.02
C ARG A 165 -14.34 7.93 -11.07
N GLN A 166 -13.27 7.62 -11.79
CA GLN A 166 -13.28 6.55 -12.78
C GLN A 166 -13.21 5.17 -12.11
N GLY A 167 -14.04 4.24 -12.59
CA GLY A 167 -14.03 2.86 -12.08
C GLY A 167 -12.66 2.21 -12.30
N GLY A 168 -12.10 1.61 -11.23
CA GLY A 168 -10.80 0.93 -11.28
C GLY A 168 -9.62 1.78 -10.80
N VAL A 169 -9.81 3.06 -10.49
CA VAL A 169 -8.79 3.91 -9.86
C VAL A 169 -8.95 3.83 -8.35
N SER A 170 -7.91 3.38 -7.65
CA SER A 170 -7.90 3.25 -6.20
C SER A 170 -7.34 4.48 -5.49
N ASN A 171 -6.27 5.06 -6.02
CA ASN A 171 -5.61 6.24 -5.42
C ASN A 171 -4.80 7.00 -6.47
N ILE A 172 -4.72 8.32 -6.32
CA ILE A 172 -3.90 9.20 -7.16
C ILE A 172 -2.99 10.02 -6.25
N SER A 173 -1.70 10.00 -6.54
CA SER A 173 -0.70 10.87 -5.91
C SER A 173 -0.19 11.88 -6.91
N ALA A 174 -0.40 13.16 -6.64
CA ALA A 174 0.15 14.25 -7.44
C ALA A 174 1.43 14.77 -6.78
N ASN A 175 2.56 14.67 -7.49
CA ASN A 175 3.87 15.08 -7.02
C ASN A 175 4.42 16.23 -7.86
N GLY A 176 5.26 17.08 -7.26
CA GLY A 176 5.89 18.20 -7.96
C GLY A 176 5.00 19.44 -8.11
N LEU A 177 3.86 19.48 -7.43
CA LEU A 177 2.98 20.65 -7.42
C LEU A 177 3.53 21.75 -6.50
N VAL A 178 3.45 22.99 -6.97
CA VAL A 178 3.83 24.17 -6.20
C VAL A 178 2.60 24.69 -5.45
N ASN A 179 2.61 24.59 -4.12
CA ASN A 179 1.52 25.09 -3.28
C ASN A 179 1.76 26.53 -2.87
N ARG A 180 0.72 27.37 -2.95
CA ARG A 180 0.75 28.73 -2.39
C ARG A 180 0.64 28.62 -0.87
N THR A 181 1.71 28.99 -0.16
CA THR A 181 1.68 29.10 1.31
C THR A 181 1.55 30.56 1.70
N VAL A 182 0.45 30.94 2.34
CA VAL A 182 0.31 32.27 2.94
C VAL A 182 0.88 32.21 4.36
N GLN A 183 2.08 32.74 4.54
CA GLN A 183 2.63 32.94 5.89
C GLN A 183 2.04 34.22 6.49
N GLY A 184 1.05 34.08 7.35
CA GLY A 184 0.56 35.17 8.20
C GLY A 184 1.61 35.55 9.24
N ASN A 185 2.31 36.66 9.04
CA ASN A 185 3.26 37.19 10.01
C ASN A 185 2.48 37.84 11.17
N GLN A 186 2.28 37.12 12.28
CA GLN A 186 1.61 37.62 13.49
C GLN A 186 2.50 38.57 14.35
N ALA A 187 3.61 39.07 13.81
CA ALA A 187 4.54 39.94 14.55
C ALA A 187 4.03 41.39 14.79
N ALA A 188 2.85 41.78 14.28
CA ALA A 188 2.38 43.17 14.33
C ALA A 188 1.33 43.46 15.44
N ALA A 189 1.04 42.57 16.37
CA ALA A 189 0.01 42.74 17.38
C ALA A 189 0.55 42.87 18.83
N ARG A 190 1.77 43.39 19.00
CA ARG A 190 2.27 43.80 20.33
C ARG A 190 2.96 45.17 20.22
N GLN A 191 2.17 46.22 20.19
CA GLN A 191 2.50 47.55 20.68
C GLN A 191 1.38 48.03 21.55
#